data_ed39469e8fe72a91e65dff023e50ca39
#
_entry.id   ed39469e8fe72a91e65dff023e50ca39
#
_cell.length_a   1.000
_cell.length_b   1.000
_cell.length_c   1.000
_cell.angle_alpha   90.00
_cell.angle_beta   90.00
_cell.angle_gamma   90.00
#
_symmetry.space_group_name_H-M   'P 1'
#
loop_
_entity.id
_entity.type
_entity.pdbx_description
1 polymer ?
#
loop_
_entity_poly.entity_id
_entity_poly.type
_entity_poly.pdbx_seq_one_letter_code
_entity_poly.pdbx_strand_id
1 'polypeptide(L)'
;MTFNELTKLLEVEGFEETAAELHGIICGRLAGGERLHGDKLRNALLASLHSEEELIDNALPSLSRLYQQSLAGLTDPGFAFKPLLPGEETPLAERVEAMAQWTQGFLDGLADSGLSGETLFSDDAANALGDIAAIAQAGFDGDGENEDEVDFAELEEYLRVAAILIFSELASPDDIGPATSTTLH
;
A
#
# COMPACT_ATOMS: atom_id res chain seq x y z
N MET A 1 -12.71 1.40 4.66
CA MET A 1 -12.06 0.91 5.90
C MET A 1 -11.05 1.96 6.32
N THR A 2 -11.08 2.37 7.58
CA THR A 2 -10.11 3.31 8.15
C THR A 2 -8.94 2.54 8.78
N PHE A 3 -7.85 3.26 9.13
CA PHE A 3 -6.71 2.68 9.86
C PHE A 3 -7.17 2.01 11.16
N ASN A 4 -7.94 2.72 11.99
CA ASN A 4 -8.40 2.21 13.27
C ASN A 4 -9.36 1.00 13.15
N GLU A 5 -10.18 0.96 12.08
CA GLU A 5 -11.03 -0.21 11.81
C GLU A 5 -10.21 -1.44 11.44
N LEU A 6 -9.15 -1.27 10.65
CA LEU A 6 -8.26 -2.35 10.28
C LEU A 6 -7.43 -2.81 11.47
N THR A 7 -6.85 -1.90 12.24
CA THR A 7 -6.10 -2.23 13.47
C THR A 7 -6.96 -3.07 14.41
N LYS A 8 -8.19 -2.64 14.67
CA LYS A 8 -9.11 -3.40 15.53
C LYS A 8 -9.45 -4.78 14.97
N LEU A 9 -9.61 -4.92 13.66
CA LEU A 9 -9.85 -6.22 13.02
C LEU A 9 -8.67 -7.16 13.27
N LEU A 10 -7.43 -6.68 13.01
CA LEU A 10 -6.23 -7.49 13.16
C LEU A 10 -6.01 -7.91 14.61
N GLU A 11 -6.21 -7.01 15.58
CA GLU A 11 -6.13 -7.33 17.02
C GLU A 11 -7.15 -8.39 17.44
N VAL A 12 -8.40 -8.29 16.97
CA VAL A 12 -9.48 -9.23 17.34
C VAL A 12 -9.24 -10.61 16.74
N GLU A 13 -8.76 -10.68 15.51
CA GLU A 13 -8.47 -11.95 14.84
C GLU A 13 -7.11 -12.53 15.25
N GLY A 14 -6.21 -11.73 15.86
CA GLY A 14 -4.92 -12.18 16.37
C GLY A 14 -3.79 -12.19 15.33
N PHE A 15 -3.83 -11.28 14.35
CA PHE A 15 -2.73 -11.08 13.41
C PHE A 15 -1.54 -10.40 14.09
N GLU A 16 -0.34 -10.74 13.65
CA GLU A 16 0.91 -10.10 14.11
C GLU A 16 1.23 -8.83 13.32
N GLU A 17 0.77 -8.75 12.07
CA GLU A 17 1.01 -7.63 11.17
C GLU A 17 0.22 -6.39 11.62
N THR A 18 0.82 -5.23 11.39
CA THR A 18 0.15 -3.94 11.64
C THR A 18 -0.79 -3.56 10.49
N ALA A 19 -1.72 -2.65 10.76
CA ALA A 19 -2.64 -2.15 9.74
C ALA A 19 -1.90 -1.45 8.58
N ALA A 20 -0.81 -0.74 8.88
CA ALA A 20 0.02 -0.10 7.88
C ALA A 20 0.73 -1.13 7.00
N GLU A 21 1.40 -2.09 7.60
CA GLU A 21 2.11 -3.16 6.91
C GLU A 21 1.19 -3.97 5.99
N LEU A 22 0.06 -4.46 6.52
CA LEU A 22 -0.92 -5.22 5.73
C LEU A 22 -1.46 -4.42 4.54
N HIS A 23 -1.78 -3.14 4.76
CA HIS A 23 -2.23 -2.29 3.64
C HIS A 23 -1.11 -2.08 2.62
N GLY A 24 0.14 -1.92 3.07
CA GLY A 24 1.32 -1.87 2.22
C GLY A 24 1.43 -3.12 1.35
N ILE A 25 1.38 -4.32 1.95
CA ILE A 25 1.43 -5.61 1.24
C ILE A 25 0.35 -5.68 0.14
N ILE A 26 -0.88 -5.32 0.47
CA ILE A 26 -1.99 -5.30 -0.51
C ILE A 26 -1.68 -4.33 -1.66
N CYS A 27 -1.23 -3.12 -1.35
CA CYS A 27 -0.91 -2.11 -2.37
C CYS A 27 0.28 -2.51 -3.25
N GLY A 28 1.31 -3.13 -2.68
CA GLY A 28 2.46 -3.65 -3.40
C GLY A 28 2.08 -4.76 -4.39
N ARG A 29 1.26 -5.72 -3.96
CA ARG A 29 0.72 -6.77 -4.85
C ARG A 29 -0.12 -6.18 -5.98
N LEU A 30 -0.97 -5.21 -5.68
CA LEU A 30 -1.75 -4.49 -6.68
C LEU A 30 -0.85 -3.76 -7.69
N ALA A 31 0.19 -3.08 -7.19
CA ALA A 31 1.16 -2.38 -8.02
C ALA A 31 1.93 -3.34 -8.92
N GLY A 32 2.26 -4.54 -8.44
CA GLY A 32 2.88 -5.60 -9.22
C GLY A 32 1.97 -6.26 -10.26
N GLY A 33 0.74 -5.77 -10.44
CA GLY A 33 -0.19 -6.24 -11.48
C GLY A 33 -1.13 -7.35 -11.04
N GLU A 34 -1.11 -7.78 -9.78
CA GLU A 34 -2.06 -8.79 -9.31
C GLU A 34 -3.50 -8.26 -9.29
N ARG A 35 -4.43 -9.10 -9.77
CA ARG A 35 -5.87 -8.83 -9.74
C ARG A 35 -6.57 -10.06 -9.18
N LEU A 36 -6.59 -10.13 -7.84
CA LEU A 36 -6.99 -11.32 -7.09
C LEU A 36 -8.38 -11.17 -6.48
N HIS A 37 -9.09 -12.29 -6.39
CA HIS A 37 -10.39 -12.40 -5.71
C HIS A 37 -10.62 -13.85 -5.25
N GLY A 38 -11.53 -14.02 -4.27
CA GLY A 38 -11.89 -15.35 -3.74
C GLY A 38 -10.67 -16.12 -3.24
N ASP A 39 -10.59 -17.40 -3.62
CA ASP A 39 -9.52 -18.31 -3.17
C ASP A 39 -8.11 -17.86 -3.59
N LYS A 40 -7.98 -17.12 -4.72
CA LYS A 40 -6.68 -16.61 -5.13
C LYS A 40 -6.19 -15.52 -4.19
N LEU A 41 -7.05 -14.59 -3.79
CA LEU A 41 -6.72 -13.57 -2.81
C LEU A 41 -6.40 -14.20 -1.45
N ARG A 42 -7.25 -15.15 -1.00
CA ARG A 42 -7.02 -15.91 0.22
C ARG A 42 -5.63 -16.55 0.25
N ASN A 43 -5.26 -17.27 -0.79
CA ASN A 43 -3.98 -17.98 -0.86
C ASN A 43 -2.79 -17.01 -0.94
N ALA A 44 -2.94 -15.87 -1.62
CA ALA A 44 -1.92 -14.83 -1.66
C ALA A 44 -1.69 -14.21 -0.27
N LEU A 45 -2.76 -13.91 0.45
CA LEU A 45 -2.67 -13.39 1.82
C LEU A 45 -2.05 -14.39 2.79
N LEU A 46 -2.42 -15.69 2.69
CA LEU A 46 -1.78 -16.76 3.48
C LEU A 46 -0.27 -16.81 3.25
N ALA A 47 0.16 -16.67 2.01
CA ALA A 47 1.59 -16.72 1.67
C ALA A 47 2.36 -15.49 2.20
N SER A 48 1.75 -14.29 2.15
CA SER A 48 2.41 -13.05 2.59
C SER A 48 2.41 -12.86 4.10
N LEU A 49 1.30 -13.21 4.77
CA LEU A 49 1.12 -12.89 6.18
C LEU A 49 1.62 -13.98 7.12
N HIS A 50 2.02 -15.14 6.59
CA HIS A 50 2.47 -16.30 7.37
C HIS A 50 1.53 -16.69 8.51
N SER A 51 0.25 -16.30 8.39
CA SER A 51 -0.79 -16.49 9.39
C SER A 51 -1.48 -17.84 9.25
N GLU A 52 -2.17 -18.29 10.31
CA GLU A 52 -2.97 -19.50 10.27
C GLU A 52 -4.17 -19.33 9.31
N GLU A 53 -4.56 -20.42 8.63
CA GLU A 53 -5.67 -20.41 7.66
C GLU A 53 -6.98 -19.88 8.26
N GLU A 54 -7.26 -20.23 9.52
CA GLU A 54 -8.48 -19.83 10.22
C GLU A 54 -8.56 -18.31 10.41
N LEU A 55 -7.44 -17.64 10.71
CA LEU A 55 -7.40 -16.19 10.86
C LEU A 55 -7.70 -15.48 9.53
N ILE A 56 -7.10 -15.97 8.45
CA ILE A 56 -7.36 -15.44 7.11
C ILE A 56 -8.82 -15.66 6.71
N ASP A 57 -9.38 -16.85 6.96
CA ASP A 57 -10.76 -17.17 6.60
C ASP A 57 -11.78 -16.28 7.32
N ASN A 58 -11.55 -15.99 8.59
CA ASN A 58 -12.40 -15.09 9.38
C ASN A 58 -12.32 -13.66 8.87
N ALA A 59 -11.12 -13.17 8.56
CA ALA A 59 -10.88 -11.80 8.10
C ALA A 59 -11.16 -11.58 6.61
N LEU A 60 -11.24 -12.64 5.79
CA LEU A 60 -11.30 -12.58 4.32
C LEU A 60 -12.36 -11.62 3.75
N PRO A 61 -13.59 -11.56 4.28
CA PRO A 61 -14.58 -10.59 3.77
C PRO A 61 -14.14 -9.13 3.93
N SER A 62 -13.48 -8.82 5.04
CA SER A 62 -12.97 -7.48 5.35
C SER A 62 -11.72 -7.16 4.54
N LEU A 63 -10.80 -8.11 4.42
CA LEU A 63 -9.58 -7.98 3.62
C LEU A 63 -9.89 -7.87 2.12
N SER A 64 -10.89 -8.61 1.64
CA SER A 64 -11.37 -8.48 0.25
C SER A 64 -11.93 -7.08 -0.02
N ARG A 65 -12.65 -6.50 0.94
CA ARG A 65 -13.14 -5.12 0.82
C ARG A 65 -11.99 -4.11 0.80
N LEU A 66 -11.01 -4.28 1.68
CA LEU A 66 -9.81 -3.44 1.71
C LEU A 66 -9.06 -3.50 0.37
N TYR A 67 -8.85 -4.71 -0.15
CA TYR A 67 -8.22 -4.94 -1.45
C TYR A 67 -8.94 -4.18 -2.58
N GLN A 68 -10.27 -4.28 -2.65
CA GLN A 68 -11.07 -3.58 -3.66
C GLN A 68 -11.03 -2.05 -3.49
N GLN A 69 -11.04 -1.56 -2.26
CA GLN A 69 -10.91 -0.13 -1.97
C GLN A 69 -9.54 0.42 -2.38
N SER A 70 -8.47 -0.33 -2.10
CA SER A 70 -7.11 0.03 -2.50
C SER A 70 -6.95 0.06 -4.02
N LEU A 71 -7.48 -0.96 -4.73
CA LEU A 71 -7.49 -0.97 -6.19
C LEU A 71 -8.27 0.22 -6.76
N ALA A 72 -9.46 0.49 -6.24
CA ALA A 72 -10.28 1.62 -6.67
C ALA A 72 -9.55 2.95 -6.47
N GLY A 73 -8.82 3.13 -5.35
CA GLY A 73 -8.02 4.32 -5.11
C GLY A 73 -6.85 4.46 -6.09
N LEU A 74 -6.12 3.37 -6.32
CA LEU A 74 -4.96 3.35 -7.23
C LEU A 74 -5.35 3.59 -8.71
N THR A 75 -6.57 3.18 -9.10
CA THR A 75 -7.10 3.37 -10.47
C THR A 75 -7.91 4.66 -10.62
N ASP A 76 -8.13 5.42 -9.55
CA ASP A 76 -8.92 6.64 -9.60
C ASP A 76 -8.22 7.75 -10.40
N PRO A 77 -8.84 8.28 -11.47
CA PRO A 77 -8.26 9.35 -12.28
C PRO A 77 -8.09 10.68 -11.52
N GLY A 78 -8.77 10.82 -10.37
CA GLY A 78 -8.63 11.96 -9.46
C GLY A 78 -7.49 11.77 -8.44
N PHE A 79 -6.72 10.69 -8.54
CA PHE A 79 -5.61 10.37 -7.62
C PHE A 79 -6.06 10.29 -6.16
N ALA A 80 -7.23 9.65 -5.90
CA ALA A 80 -7.81 9.56 -4.56
C ALA A 80 -7.11 8.54 -3.65
N PHE A 81 -6.14 7.79 -4.14
CA PHE A 81 -5.36 6.86 -3.33
C PHE A 81 -4.67 7.58 -2.16
N LYS A 82 -4.69 6.93 -1.00
CA LYS A 82 -3.89 7.33 0.17
C LYS A 82 -3.35 6.08 0.87
N PRO A 83 -2.09 6.08 1.30
CA PRO A 83 -1.60 5.08 2.25
C PRO A 83 -2.49 5.07 3.49
N LEU A 84 -2.75 3.89 4.04
CA LEU A 84 -3.55 3.75 5.25
C LEU A 84 -2.62 3.90 6.47
N LEU A 85 -2.56 5.11 7.01
CA LEU A 85 -1.70 5.49 8.13
C LEU A 85 -2.55 6.03 9.29
N PRO A 86 -1.98 6.08 10.52
CA PRO A 86 -2.63 6.71 11.67
C PRO A 86 -2.91 8.19 11.42
N GLY A 87 -3.98 8.72 12.01
CA GLY A 87 -4.34 10.13 11.92
C GLY A 87 -3.44 11.06 12.73
N GLU A 88 -3.63 12.38 12.54
CA GLU A 88 -2.85 13.46 13.19
C GLU A 88 -2.94 13.45 14.72
N GLU A 89 -3.94 12.78 15.29
CA GLU A 89 -4.09 12.59 16.74
C GLU A 89 -3.07 11.61 17.33
N THR A 90 -2.39 10.83 16.49
CA THR A 90 -1.34 9.88 16.88
C THR A 90 0.00 10.59 16.95
N PRO A 91 0.84 10.33 17.99
CA PRO A 91 2.18 10.91 18.08
C PRO A 91 3.00 10.73 16.79
N LEU A 92 3.75 11.75 16.40
CA LEU A 92 4.50 11.76 15.14
C LEU A 92 5.45 10.56 15.00
N ALA A 93 6.14 10.18 16.08
CA ALA A 93 7.02 9.01 16.09
C ALA A 93 6.29 7.71 15.70
N GLU A 94 5.06 7.52 16.18
CA GLU A 94 4.25 6.35 15.83
C GLU A 94 3.75 6.41 14.38
N ARG A 95 3.46 7.61 13.87
CA ARG A 95 3.08 7.80 12.47
C ARG A 95 4.26 7.54 11.51
N VAL A 96 5.47 7.97 11.88
CA VAL A 96 6.70 7.66 11.12
C VAL A 96 6.97 6.15 11.11
N GLU A 97 6.82 5.48 12.27
CA GLU A 97 6.95 4.03 12.35
C GLU A 97 5.93 3.32 11.46
N ALA A 98 4.66 3.75 11.50
CA ALA A 98 3.62 3.19 10.64
C ALA A 98 3.90 3.43 9.14
N MET A 99 4.48 4.59 8.77
CA MET A 99 4.91 4.87 7.40
C MET A 99 6.03 3.90 6.97
N ALA A 100 7.03 3.66 7.82
CA ALA A 100 8.11 2.71 7.56
C ALA A 100 7.56 1.28 7.39
N GLN A 101 6.62 0.86 8.23
CA GLN A 101 5.94 -0.43 8.13
C GLN A 101 5.12 -0.54 6.84
N TRP A 102 4.41 0.51 6.46
CA TRP A 102 3.66 0.54 5.21
C TRP A 102 4.58 0.40 3.98
N THR A 103 5.71 1.13 3.97
CA THR A 103 6.69 1.06 2.87
C THR A 103 7.35 -0.30 2.78
N GLN A 104 7.70 -0.90 3.91
CA GLN A 104 8.22 -2.26 3.95
C GLN A 104 7.20 -3.26 3.38
N GLY A 105 5.97 -3.21 3.87
CA GLY A 105 4.88 -4.05 3.37
C GLY A 105 4.63 -3.86 1.87
N PHE A 106 4.72 -2.62 1.35
CA PHE A 106 4.58 -2.35 -0.07
C PHE A 106 5.68 -3.05 -0.90
N LEU A 107 6.93 -2.98 -0.46
CA LEU A 107 8.05 -3.64 -1.13
C LEU A 107 7.90 -5.17 -1.10
N ASP A 108 7.50 -5.73 0.04
CA ASP A 108 7.28 -7.17 0.21
C ASP A 108 6.13 -7.65 -0.68
N GLY A 109 5.00 -6.94 -0.68
CA GLY A 109 3.87 -7.23 -1.55
C GLY A 109 4.20 -7.12 -3.03
N LEU A 110 5.02 -6.14 -3.41
CA LEU A 110 5.50 -5.98 -4.79
C LEU A 110 6.41 -7.16 -5.20
N ALA A 111 7.32 -7.58 -4.34
CA ALA A 111 8.18 -8.73 -4.57
C ALA A 111 7.36 -10.03 -4.70
N ASP A 112 6.35 -10.21 -3.86
CA ASP A 112 5.47 -11.37 -3.84
C ASP A 112 4.48 -11.44 -5.02
N SER A 113 4.28 -10.33 -5.75
CA SER A 113 3.35 -10.26 -6.89
C SER A 113 3.76 -11.11 -8.09
N GLY A 114 4.96 -11.69 -8.06
CA GLY A 114 5.49 -12.52 -9.14
C GLY A 114 6.04 -11.71 -10.31
N LEU A 115 6.37 -10.44 -10.12
CA LEU A 115 7.13 -9.66 -11.09
C LEU A 115 8.39 -10.42 -11.50
N SER A 116 8.62 -10.54 -12.81
CA SER A 116 9.84 -11.19 -13.28
C SER A 116 11.05 -10.31 -12.97
N GLY A 117 12.19 -10.92 -12.64
CA GLY A 117 13.45 -10.19 -12.46
C GLY A 117 13.93 -9.48 -13.73
N GLU A 118 13.25 -9.66 -14.86
CA GLU A 118 13.48 -9.00 -16.14
C GLU A 118 12.54 -7.78 -16.35
N THR A 119 11.67 -7.48 -15.38
CA THR A 119 10.80 -6.30 -15.48
C THR A 119 11.67 -5.04 -15.50
N LEU A 120 11.59 -4.30 -16.61
CA LEU A 120 12.29 -3.04 -16.76
C LEU A 120 11.40 -1.92 -16.22
N PHE A 121 11.90 -1.22 -15.22
CA PHE A 121 11.28 0.01 -14.73
C PHE A 121 11.84 1.21 -15.49
N SER A 122 11.02 2.25 -15.68
CA SER A 122 11.54 3.55 -16.06
C SER A 122 12.51 4.09 -14.98
N ASP A 123 13.34 5.06 -15.36
CA ASP A 123 14.23 5.71 -14.40
C ASP A 123 13.43 6.34 -13.24
N ASP A 124 12.25 6.88 -13.52
CA ASP A 124 11.38 7.51 -12.50
C ASP A 124 10.83 6.47 -11.52
N ALA A 125 10.34 5.31 -12.00
CA ALA A 125 9.84 4.25 -11.13
C ALA A 125 10.97 3.57 -10.35
N ALA A 126 12.14 3.38 -10.96
CA ALA A 126 13.31 2.85 -10.25
C ALA A 126 13.78 3.78 -9.12
N ASN A 127 13.80 5.10 -9.36
CA ASN A 127 14.11 6.09 -8.34
C ASN A 127 13.06 6.07 -7.22
N ALA A 128 11.76 6.06 -7.57
CA ALA A 128 10.67 5.99 -6.59
C ALA A 128 10.77 4.73 -5.71
N LEU A 129 11.12 3.57 -6.29
CA LEU A 129 11.36 2.34 -5.51
C LEU A 129 12.55 2.46 -4.57
N GLY A 130 13.63 3.11 -5.02
CA GLY A 130 14.80 3.39 -4.19
C GLY A 130 14.46 4.29 -3.00
N ASP A 131 13.66 5.33 -3.23
CA ASP A 131 13.23 6.25 -2.18
C ASP A 131 12.26 5.58 -1.19
N ILE A 132 11.32 4.76 -1.67
CA ILE A 132 10.44 3.93 -0.82
C ILE A 132 11.29 3.01 0.07
N ALA A 133 12.33 2.36 -0.49
CA ALA A 133 13.23 1.51 0.29
C ALA A 133 14.04 2.30 1.33
N ALA A 134 14.39 3.55 1.07
CA ALA A 134 15.04 4.43 2.04
C ALA A 134 14.08 4.82 3.18
N ILE A 135 12.82 5.16 2.87
CA ILE A 135 11.78 5.46 3.87
C ILE A 135 11.53 4.24 4.78
N ALA A 136 11.49 3.02 4.22
CA ALA A 136 11.31 1.79 5.00
C ALA A 136 12.41 1.57 6.06
N GLN A 137 13.59 2.16 5.87
CA GLN A 137 14.72 2.07 6.79
C GLN A 137 14.88 3.31 7.68
N ALA A 138 14.07 4.34 7.45
CA ALA A 138 14.15 5.57 8.21
C ALA A 138 13.63 5.38 9.64
N GLY A 139 14.36 5.94 10.61
CA GLY A 139 13.91 6.11 11.98
C GLY A 139 13.48 7.55 12.23
N PHE A 140 12.77 7.78 13.32
CA PHE A 140 12.42 9.11 13.76
C PHE A 140 13.47 9.64 14.74
N ASP A 141 14.20 10.70 14.36
CA ASP A 141 15.21 11.36 15.18
C ASP A 141 14.76 12.78 15.64
N GLY A 142 13.53 13.19 15.28
CA GLY A 142 12.98 14.51 15.56
C GLY A 142 12.45 14.64 17.00
N ASP A 143 12.13 15.86 17.40
CA ASP A 143 11.53 16.19 18.69
C ASP A 143 10.00 16.39 18.60
N GLY A 144 9.42 16.27 17.40
CA GLY A 144 7.99 16.41 17.13
C GLY A 144 7.55 17.88 17.00
N GLU A 145 8.47 18.77 16.68
CA GLU A 145 8.14 20.17 16.41
C GLU A 145 7.42 20.38 15.06
N ASN A 146 7.00 21.63 14.80
CA ASN A 146 6.22 21.94 13.60
C ASN A 146 6.97 21.65 12.27
N GLU A 147 8.30 21.70 12.24
CA GLU A 147 9.09 21.36 11.06
C GLU A 147 8.99 19.86 10.76
N ASP A 148 9.11 19.00 11.78
CA ASP A 148 8.98 17.54 11.64
C ASP A 148 7.58 17.13 11.12
N GLU A 149 6.52 17.84 11.53
CA GLU A 149 5.15 17.60 11.03
C GLU A 149 5.01 17.96 9.56
N VAL A 150 5.64 19.04 9.11
CA VAL A 150 5.64 19.44 7.70
C VAL A 150 6.40 18.42 6.86
N ASP A 151 7.58 18.00 7.32
CA ASP A 151 8.40 17.00 6.64
C ASP A 151 7.66 15.66 6.52
N PHE A 152 6.96 15.24 7.58
CA PHE A 152 6.13 14.04 7.54
C PHE A 152 5.02 14.14 6.49
N ALA A 153 4.32 15.27 6.43
CA ALA A 153 3.25 15.47 5.46
C ALA A 153 3.77 15.48 4.01
N GLU A 154 4.97 16.01 3.78
CA GLU A 154 5.64 15.97 2.46
C GLU A 154 6.02 14.53 2.10
N LEU A 155 6.55 13.74 3.04
CA LEU A 155 6.88 12.33 2.83
C LEU A 155 5.63 11.48 2.57
N GLU A 156 4.53 11.71 3.29
CA GLU A 156 3.25 11.01 3.05
C GLU A 156 2.73 11.28 1.64
N GLU A 157 2.76 12.54 1.21
CA GLU A 157 2.34 12.91 -0.15
C GLU A 157 3.28 12.33 -1.21
N TYR A 158 4.59 12.34 -0.97
CA TYR A 158 5.56 11.72 -1.86
C TYR A 158 5.29 10.21 -1.98
N LEU A 159 5.12 9.50 -0.86
CA LEU A 159 4.83 8.08 -0.83
C LEU A 159 3.54 7.75 -1.61
N ARG A 160 2.51 8.57 -1.45
CA ARG A 160 1.26 8.46 -2.20
C ARG A 160 1.49 8.51 -3.71
N VAL A 161 2.24 9.51 -4.17
CA VAL A 161 2.55 9.72 -5.59
C VAL A 161 3.43 8.61 -6.13
N ALA A 162 4.44 8.18 -5.38
CA ALA A 162 5.35 7.10 -5.76
C ALA A 162 4.59 5.77 -5.93
N ALA A 163 3.68 5.43 -5.02
CA ALA A 163 2.86 4.23 -5.12
C ALA A 163 1.96 4.25 -6.37
N ILE A 164 1.33 5.39 -6.68
CA ILE A 164 0.52 5.56 -7.89
C ILE A 164 1.39 5.44 -9.16
N LEU A 165 2.58 6.03 -9.17
CA LEU A 165 3.51 5.96 -10.28
C LEU A 165 3.90 4.51 -10.59
N ILE A 166 4.35 3.77 -9.58
CA ILE A 166 4.74 2.36 -9.72
C ILE A 166 3.56 1.51 -10.20
N PHE A 167 2.37 1.72 -9.59
CA PHE A 167 1.15 1.05 -10.04
C PHE A 167 0.85 1.34 -11.52
N SER A 168 0.90 2.60 -11.94
CA SER A 168 0.55 3.03 -13.30
C SER A 168 1.52 2.49 -14.35
N GLU A 169 2.79 2.31 -14.00
CA GLU A 169 3.81 1.78 -14.89
C GLU A 169 3.66 0.27 -15.11
N LEU A 170 3.28 -0.45 -14.05
CA LEU A 170 3.15 -1.91 -14.08
C LEU A 170 1.73 -2.38 -14.40
N ALA A 171 0.74 -1.47 -14.33
CA ALA A 171 -0.64 -1.80 -14.64
C ALA A 171 -0.82 -2.13 -16.13
N SER A 172 -1.62 -3.15 -16.40
CA SER A 172 -2.03 -3.45 -17.78
C SER A 172 -2.98 -2.37 -18.31
N PRO A 173 -2.99 -2.10 -19.63
CA PRO A 173 -3.91 -1.13 -20.24
C PRO A 173 -5.38 -1.36 -19.91
N ASP A 174 -5.77 -2.59 -19.57
CA ASP A 174 -7.14 -2.97 -19.19
C ASP A 174 -7.50 -2.53 -17.76
N ASP A 175 -6.50 -2.22 -16.92
CA ASP A 175 -6.68 -1.77 -15.54
C ASP A 175 -6.92 -0.26 -15.43
N ILE A 176 -6.36 0.48 -16.37
CA ILE A 176 -6.55 1.93 -16.50
C ILE A 176 -7.79 2.10 -17.38
N GLY A 177 -8.95 2.37 -16.77
CA GLY A 177 -10.22 2.51 -17.47
C GLY A 177 -10.13 3.37 -18.74
N PRO A 178 -11.07 3.26 -19.69
CA PRO A 178 -10.95 3.89 -20.99
C PRO A 178 -10.70 5.39 -20.83
N ALA A 179 -9.55 5.85 -21.29
CA ALA A 179 -9.30 7.26 -21.47
C ALA A 179 -10.48 7.83 -22.25
N THR A 180 -11.25 8.72 -21.63
CA THR A 180 -12.33 9.44 -22.29
C THR A 180 -11.70 10.20 -23.45
N SER A 181 -11.70 9.58 -24.63
CA SER A 181 -11.38 10.26 -25.88
C SER A 181 -12.49 11.29 -26.12
N THR A 182 -12.28 12.49 -25.62
CA THR A 182 -13.10 13.65 -26.03
C THR A 182 -12.80 13.91 -27.50
N THR A 183 -13.59 13.30 -28.36
CA THR A 183 -13.62 13.66 -29.77
C THR A 183 -14.22 15.05 -29.87
N LEU A 184 -13.38 16.05 -29.97
CA LEU A 184 -13.82 17.40 -30.39
C LEU A 184 -14.26 17.30 -31.85
N HIS A 185 -15.55 17.46 -32.07
CA HIS A 185 -16.13 17.78 -33.35
C HIS A 185 -16.31 19.29 -33.47
#